data_e6d67a7deea1191f9e13e0b7a46bde6e
#
_entry.id   e6d67a7deea1191f9e13e0b7a46bde6e
#
_cell.length_a   1.000
_cell.length_b   1.000
_cell.length_c   1.000
_cell.angle_alpha   90.00
_cell.angle_beta   90.00
_cell.angle_gamma   90.00
#
_symmetry.space_group_name_H-M   'P 1'
#
loop_
_entity.id
_entity.type
_entity.pdbx_description
1 polymer ?
#
loop_
_entity_poly.entity_id
_entity_poly.type
_entity_poly.pdbx_seq_one_letter_code
_entity_poly.pdbx_strand_id
1 'polypeptide(L)'
;MEKAESPKRVWKYLKPTLQSMSYLQRIRVEISTFLQERWIGHRPLENPHLTLVYLTGVTQDQISQLFITNEGRQKERDDPCSQENSLLEKKSEIWFSQLKVWRSFVDNQVYLVLVQEQENYELRVTMMTSQSEPHISLFSLWEMAEEDYFMFEKEVFPQLKKKIWSYLQRGQIQIDLAKEYIDIKDF
;
A
#
# COMPACT_ATOMS: atom_id res chain seq x y z
N MET A 1 23.82 -33.88 -1.82
CA MET A 1 23.82 -32.51 -2.34
C MET A 1 22.53 -31.86 -1.92
N GLU A 2 22.57 -30.97 -0.96
CA GLU A 2 21.44 -30.14 -0.63
C GLU A 2 21.19 -29.20 -1.82
N LYS A 3 19.98 -29.26 -2.37
CA LYS A 3 19.54 -28.26 -3.35
C LYS A 3 19.56 -26.92 -2.64
N ALA A 4 20.38 -25.98 -3.09
CA ALA A 4 20.30 -24.61 -2.63
C ALA A 4 18.87 -24.14 -2.83
N GLU A 5 18.19 -23.77 -1.75
CA GLU A 5 16.84 -23.23 -1.83
C GLU A 5 16.86 -21.96 -2.69
N SER A 6 15.93 -21.89 -3.65
CA SER A 6 15.76 -20.68 -4.44
C SER A 6 15.32 -19.51 -3.55
N PRO A 7 15.91 -18.32 -3.73
CA PRO A 7 15.52 -17.15 -2.97
C PRO A 7 14.06 -16.82 -3.21
N LYS A 8 13.41 -16.28 -2.19
CA LYS A 8 11.96 -15.98 -2.21
C LYS A 8 11.69 -14.50 -2.05
N ARG A 9 10.52 -14.07 -2.53
CA ARG A 9 9.92 -12.77 -2.25
C ARG A 9 8.80 -12.96 -1.26
N VAL A 10 8.73 -12.10 -0.27
CA VAL A 10 7.69 -12.13 0.77
C VAL A 10 7.02 -10.79 0.87
N TRP A 11 5.70 -10.79 0.81
CA TRP A 11 4.87 -9.63 1.10
C TRP A 11 3.98 -9.91 2.30
N LYS A 12 4.00 -9.00 3.25
CA LYS A 12 3.01 -8.90 4.29
C LYS A 12 2.20 -7.64 4.09
N TYR A 13 0.89 -7.75 4.05
CA TYR A 13 0.03 -6.62 3.71
C TYR A 13 -1.33 -6.70 4.40
N LEU A 14 -1.98 -5.53 4.46
CA LEU A 14 -3.34 -5.35 4.92
C LEU A 14 -4.22 -4.94 3.75
N LYS A 15 -5.50 -5.29 3.81
CA LYS A 15 -6.48 -4.89 2.80
C LYS A 15 -7.42 -3.81 3.34
N PRO A 16 -7.95 -2.96 2.47
CA PRO A 16 -9.06 -2.09 2.83
C PRO A 16 -10.29 -2.92 3.24
N THR A 17 -11.13 -2.33 4.09
CA THR A 17 -12.44 -2.90 4.40
C THR A 17 -13.30 -3.02 3.13
N LEU A 18 -14.32 -3.87 3.13
CA LEU A 18 -15.21 -4.05 1.97
C LEU A 18 -15.88 -2.72 1.55
N GLN A 19 -16.28 -1.91 2.52
CA GLN A 19 -16.86 -0.61 2.24
C GLN A 19 -15.86 0.33 1.56
N SER A 20 -14.63 0.36 2.05
CA SER A 20 -13.56 1.16 1.46
C SER A 20 -13.14 0.66 0.07
N MET A 21 -13.20 -0.65 -0.18
CA MET A 21 -12.95 -1.21 -1.52
C MET A 21 -13.96 -0.71 -2.55
N SER A 22 -15.24 -0.64 -2.22
CA SER A 22 -16.26 -0.09 -3.11
C SER A 22 -15.99 1.38 -3.43
N TYR A 23 -15.53 2.13 -2.44
CA TYR A 23 -15.18 3.54 -2.60
C TYR A 23 -13.91 3.73 -3.45
N LEU A 24 -12.88 2.95 -3.18
CA LEU A 24 -11.67 2.92 -4.00
C LEU A 24 -11.97 2.61 -5.46
N GLN A 25 -12.89 1.70 -5.71
CA GLN A 25 -13.28 1.37 -7.08
C GLN A 25 -13.87 2.57 -7.83
N ARG A 26 -14.68 3.38 -7.16
CA ARG A 26 -15.20 4.64 -7.74
C ARG A 26 -14.08 5.63 -8.05
N ILE A 27 -13.17 5.83 -7.11
CA ILE A 27 -11.99 6.70 -7.32
C ILE A 27 -11.17 6.19 -8.51
N ARG A 28 -10.95 4.89 -8.63
CA ARG A 28 -10.21 4.28 -9.73
C ARG A 28 -10.88 4.53 -11.09
N VAL A 29 -12.19 4.41 -11.16
CA VAL A 29 -12.94 4.71 -12.39
C VAL A 29 -12.74 6.16 -12.81
N GLU A 30 -12.84 7.10 -11.88
CA GLU A 30 -12.64 8.53 -12.16
C GLU A 30 -11.21 8.84 -12.62
N ILE A 31 -10.22 8.25 -11.97
CA ILE A 31 -8.80 8.38 -12.38
C ILE A 31 -8.59 7.80 -13.77
N SER A 32 -9.09 6.61 -14.02
CA SER A 32 -8.95 5.93 -15.32
C SER A 32 -9.58 6.74 -16.46
N THR A 33 -10.77 7.28 -16.25
CA THR A 33 -11.44 8.14 -17.22
C THR A 33 -10.62 9.39 -17.52
N PHE A 34 -10.11 10.04 -16.48
CA PHE A 34 -9.26 11.23 -16.64
C PHE A 34 -7.99 10.95 -17.46
N LEU A 35 -7.32 9.83 -17.19
CA LEU A 35 -6.10 9.43 -17.88
C LEU A 35 -6.38 9.02 -19.33
N GLN A 36 -7.49 8.32 -19.59
CA GLN A 36 -7.91 7.91 -20.93
C GLN A 36 -8.21 9.12 -21.82
N GLU A 37 -8.91 10.12 -21.31
CA GLU A 37 -9.21 11.36 -22.04
C GLU A 37 -7.96 12.11 -22.48
N ARG A 38 -6.84 11.88 -21.81
CA ARG A 38 -5.52 12.49 -22.10
C ARG A 38 -4.54 11.57 -22.78
N TRP A 39 -4.99 10.39 -23.21
CA TRP A 39 -4.16 9.38 -23.88
C TRP A 39 -2.95 8.92 -23.04
N ILE A 40 -3.09 8.94 -21.71
CA ILE A 40 -2.06 8.48 -20.79
C ILE A 40 -2.26 6.99 -20.54
N GLY A 41 -1.28 6.19 -20.95
CA GLY A 41 -1.25 4.76 -20.70
C GLY A 41 -1.17 4.45 -19.22
N HIS A 42 -2.06 3.59 -18.72
CA HIS A 42 -2.12 3.20 -17.31
C HIS A 42 -2.68 1.80 -17.15
N ARG A 43 -2.31 1.19 -16.05
CA ARG A 43 -2.78 -0.13 -15.63
C ARG A 43 -3.29 -0.07 -14.21
N PRO A 44 -4.55 -0.41 -13.94
CA PRO A 44 -5.04 -0.52 -12.56
C PRO A 44 -4.34 -1.68 -11.85
N LEU A 45 -3.95 -1.44 -10.61
CA LEU A 45 -3.46 -2.50 -9.73
C LEU A 45 -4.66 -3.22 -9.12
N GLU A 46 -4.78 -4.52 -9.40
CA GLU A 46 -6.02 -5.28 -9.17
C GLU A 46 -6.39 -5.38 -7.69
N ASN A 47 -5.42 -5.53 -6.82
CA ASN A 47 -5.64 -5.73 -5.39
C ASN A 47 -5.03 -4.57 -4.59
N PRO A 48 -5.74 -3.44 -4.39
CA PRO A 48 -5.26 -2.38 -3.53
C PRO A 48 -4.99 -2.90 -2.12
N HIS A 49 -3.80 -2.65 -1.60
CA HIS A 49 -3.38 -3.11 -0.28
C HIS A 49 -2.33 -2.17 0.30
N LEU A 50 -2.21 -2.21 1.62
CA LEU A 50 -1.14 -1.56 2.35
C LEU A 50 -0.02 -2.56 2.62
N THR A 51 1.11 -2.39 1.98
CA THR A 51 2.29 -3.23 2.23
C THR A 51 2.91 -2.89 3.57
N LEU A 52 3.02 -3.87 4.46
CA LEU A 52 3.70 -3.76 5.74
C LEU A 52 5.17 -4.15 5.64
N VAL A 53 5.43 -5.26 4.94
CA VAL A 53 6.77 -5.81 4.75
C VAL A 53 6.90 -6.28 3.31
N TYR A 54 8.01 -5.93 2.68
CA TYR A 54 8.41 -6.46 1.40
C TYR A 54 9.88 -6.84 1.46
N LEU A 55 10.16 -8.13 1.30
CA LEU A 55 11.51 -8.69 1.33
C LEU A 55 11.78 -9.50 0.08
N THR A 56 12.97 -9.38 -0.44
CA THR A 56 13.46 -10.15 -1.60
C THR A 56 14.74 -10.89 -1.25
N GLY A 57 14.95 -12.04 -1.87
CA GLY A 57 16.16 -12.81 -1.67
C GLY A 57 16.27 -13.48 -0.31
N VAL A 58 15.14 -13.72 0.36
CA VAL A 58 15.09 -14.35 1.68
C VAL A 58 14.99 -15.89 1.55
N THR A 59 15.57 -16.58 2.52
CA THR A 59 15.48 -18.02 2.65
C THR A 59 14.21 -18.43 3.40
N GLN A 60 13.83 -19.72 3.27
CA GLN A 60 12.69 -20.25 4.00
C GLN A 60 12.85 -20.13 5.54
N ASP A 61 14.08 -20.30 6.03
CA ASP A 61 14.37 -20.16 7.46
C ASP A 61 14.16 -18.73 7.96
N GLN A 62 14.58 -17.74 7.17
CA GLN A 62 14.33 -16.33 7.47
C GLN A 62 12.85 -15.99 7.47
N ILE A 63 12.08 -16.57 6.53
CA ILE A 63 10.64 -16.43 6.49
C ILE A 63 10.00 -17.01 7.76
N SER A 64 10.40 -18.23 8.14
CA SER A 64 9.90 -18.89 9.35
C SER A 64 10.18 -18.08 10.62
N GLN A 65 11.34 -17.46 10.73
CA GLN A 65 11.66 -16.57 11.85
C GLN A 65 10.75 -15.33 11.91
N LEU A 66 10.40 -14.74 10.76
CA LEU A 66 9.46 -13.62 10.70
C LEU A 66 8.05 -14.01 11.16
N PHE A 67 7.61 -15.23 10.86
CA PHE A 67 6.33 -15.75 11.31
C PHE A 67 6.30 -16.02 12.81
N ILE A 68 7.34 -16.64 13.37
CA ILE A 68 7.42 -16.93 14.80
C ILE A 68 7.36 -15.65 15.63
N THR A 69 8.04 -14.59 15.22
CA THR A 69 7.99 -13.28 15.88
C THR A 69 6.60 -12.66 15.84
N ASN A 70 5.86 -12.88 14.76
CA ASN A 70 4.50 -12.35 14.63
C ASN A 70 3.47 -13.17 15.41
N GLU A 71 3.60 -14.50 15.47
CA GLU A 71 2.75 -15.36 16.30
C GLU A 71 2.94 -15.07 17.80
N GLY A 72 4.16 -14.78 18.23
CA GLY A 72 4.44 -14.33 19.59
C GLY A 72 3.74 -13.00 19.92
N ARG A 73 3.69 -12.06 19.00
CA ARG A 73 2.96 -10.79 19.17
C ARG A 73 1.44 -10.97 19.13
N GLN A 74 0.94 -11.93 18.35
CA GLN A 74 -0.49 -12.25 18.32
C GLN A 74 -0.96 -12.91 19.61
N LYS A 75 -0.15 -13.78 20.23
CA LYS A 75 -0.44 -14.37 21.54
C LYS A 75 -0.47 -13.34 22.66
N GLU A 76 0.35 -12.30 22.61
CA GLU A 76 0.31 -11.18 23.54
C GLU A 76 -0.94 -10.31 23.36
N ARG A 77 -1.52 -10.28 22.15
CA ARG A 77 -2.78 -9.54 21.87
C ARG A 77 -4.03 -10.28 22.34
N ASP A 78 -3.98 -11.60 22.43
CA ASP A 78 -5.09 -12.44 22.90
C ASP A 78 -5.12 -12.58 24.44
N ASP A 79 -4.25 -11.89 25.16
CA ASP A 79 -4.26 -11.87 26.61
C ASP A 79 -5.40 -10.96 27.11
N PRO A 80 -6.43 -11.54 27.78
CA PRO A 80 -7.63 -10.79 28.19
C PRO A 80 -7.36 -9.71 29.25
N CYS A 81 -6.16 -9.61 29.77
CA CYS A 81 -5.77 -8.56 30.73
C CYS A 81 -5.35 -7.23 30.09
N SER A 82 -5.20 -7.15 28.79
CA SER A 82 -4.82 -5.89 28.13
C SER A 82 -6.04 -5.10 27.67
N GLN A 83 -6.65 -4.37 28.59
CA GLN A 83 -7.68 -3.37 28.25
C GLN A 83 -7.18 -2.27 27.29
N GLU A 84 -5.87 -2.17 27.09
CA GLU A 84 -5.26 -1.26 26.11
C GLU A 84 -5.53 -1.67 24.67
N ASN A 85 -5.75 -2.95 24.35
CA ASN A 85 -6.05 -3.42 23.00
C ASN A 85 -7.41 -2.94 22.49
N SER A 86 -8.40 -2.73 23.37
CA SER A 86 -9.70 -2.20 22.96
C SER A 86 -9.66 -0.72 22.58
N LEU A 87 -8.66 0.02 23.04
CA LEU A 87 -8.42 1.42 22.66
C LEU A 87 -7.67 1.54 21.32
N LEU A 88 -6.82 0.56 20.99
CA LEU A 88 -6.15 0.46 19.70
C LEU A 88 -7.15 0.12 18.59
N GLU A 89 -8.12 -0.77 18.82
CA GLU A 89 -9.18 -1.06 17.88
C GLU A 89 -10.07 0.15 17.57
N LYS A 90 -10.28 1.04 18.52
CA LYS A 90 -11.07 2.26 18.36
C LYS A 90 -10.31 3.44 17.73
N LYS A 91 -8.97 3.45 17.79
CA LYS A 91 -8.12 4.52 17.24
C LYS A 91 -7.59 4.26 15.84
N SER A 92 -7.89 3.13 15.24
CA SER A 92 -7.29 2.66 13.99
C SER A 92 -8.06 3.11 12.74
N GLU A 93 -8.66 4.27 12.75
CA GLU A 93 -9.11 4.92 11.51
C GLU A 93 -7.90 5.49 10.79
N ILE A 94 -7.32 4.68 9.93
CA ILE A 94 -6.23 5.10 9.08
C ILE A 94 -6.84 5.66 7.80
N TRP A 95 -6.62 6.94 7.60
CA TRP A 95 -7.15 7.68 6.48
C TRP A 95 -6.11 7.83 5.39
N PHE A 96 -6.38 7.26 4.22
CA PHE A 96 -5.62 7.48 3.02
C PHE A 96 -6.37 8.46 2.14
N SER A 97 -5.98 9.71 2.18
CA SER A 97 -6.72 10.81 1.56
C SER A 97 -5.91 11.66 0.60
N GLN A 98 -4.60 11.45 0.49
CA GLN A 98 -3.75 12.21 -0.42
C GLN A 98 -3.32 11.37 -1.61
N LEU A 99 -3.64 11.82 -2.81
CA LEU A 99 -3.11 11.25 -4.04
C LEU A 99 -1.71 11.80 -4.29
N LYS A 100 -0.75 10.90 -4.52
CA LYS A 100 0.62 11.23 -4.91
C LYS A 100 1.03 10.46 -6.16
N VAL A 101 2.00 11.00 -6.86
CA VAL A 101 2.70 10.32 -7.95
C VAL A 101 4.11 9.97 -7.48
N TRP A 102 4.51 8.73 -7.68
CA TRP A 102 5.83 8.22 -7.33
C TRP A 102 6.52 7.63 -8.55
N ARG A 103 7.81 7.87 -8.64
CA ARG A 103 8.66 7.24 -9.63
C ARG A 103 9.63 6.29 -8.94
N SER A 104 9.65 5.06 -9.38
CA SER A 104 10.66 4.10 -8.95
C SER A 104 12.00 4.42 -9.61
N PHE A 105 13.05 4.55 -8.81
CA PHE A 105 14.41 4.78 -9.33
C PHE A 105 15.05 3.53 -9.93
N VAL A 106 14.47 2.35 -9.68
CA VAL A 106 15.03 1.08 -10.14
C VAL A 106 14.62 0.78 -11.57
N ASP A 107 13.35 0.99 -11.90
CA ASP A 107 12.74 0.57 -13.17
C ASP A 107 12.05 1.72 -13.94
N ASN A 108 12.17 2.95 -13.45
CA ASN A 108 11.48 4.13 -13.99
C ASN A 108 9.96 3.99 -14.10
N GLN A 109 9.37 3.02 -13.40
CA GLN A 109 7.93 2.89 -13.32
C GLN A 109 7.32 4.03 -12.51
N VAL A 110 6.20 4.54 -12.97
CA VAL A 110 5.45 5.60 -12.30
C VAL A 110 4.18 5.02 -11.70
N TYR A 111 3.92 5.35 -10.44
CA TYR A 111 2.76 4.88 -9.71
C TYR A 111 1.92 6.04 -9.21
N LEU A 112 0.59 5.88 -9.27
CA LEU A 112 -0.34 6.70 -8.51
C LEU A 112 -0.69 5.97 -7.22
N VAL A 113 -0.46 6.63 -6.10
CA VAL A 113 -0.62 6.06 -4.77
C VAL A 113 -1.47 6.96 -3.89
N LEU A 114 -2.17 6.36 -2.95
CA LEU A 114 -2.81 7.08 -1.85
C LEU A 114 -1.92 6.99 -0.61
N VAL A 115 -1.67 8.11 0.02
CA VAL A 115 -0.93 8.21 1.27
C VAL A 115 -1.79 8.78 2.38
N GLN A 116 -1.32 8.63 3.61
CA GLN A 116 -1.99 9.17 4.79
C GLN A 116 -1.93 10.70 4.81
N GLU A 117 -2.98 11.32 5.30
CA GLU A 117 -3.02 12.76 5.51
C GLU A 117 -2.11 13.19 6.67
N GLN A 118 -2.06 12.38 7.71
CA GLN A 118 -1.22 12.60 8.87
C GLN A 118 -0.34 11.38 9.15
N GLU A 119 0.88 11.63 9.61
CA GLU A 119 1.76 10.56 10.04
C GLU A 119 1.14 9.80 11.22
N ASN A 120 0.83 8.53 11.02
CA ASN A 120 0.45 7.64 12.09
C ASN A 120 1.70 6.92 12.60
N TYR A 121 2.18 7.32 13.76
CA TYR A 121 3.37 6.74 14.39
C TYR A 121 3.23 5.23 14.65
N GLU A 122 2.03 4.77 14.96
CA GLU A 122 1.78 3.35 15.26
C GLU A 122 1.97 2.46 14.05
N LEU A 123 1.57 2.92 12.86
CA LEU A 123 1.83 2.21 11.62
C LEU A 123 3.31 2.14 11.26
N ARG A 124 4.06 3.20 11.51
CA ARG A 124 5.51 3.20 11.27
C ARG A 124 6.24 2.16 12.12
N VAL A 125 5.84 1.97 13.36
CA VAL A 125 6.42 0.96 14.25
C VAL A 125 6.10 -0.45 13.78
N THR A 126 4.96 -0.66 13.14
CA THR A 126 4.55 -1.97 12.61
C THR A 126 5.21 -2.28 11.27
N MET A 127 5.64 -1.26 10.52
CA MET A 127 6.31 -1.40 9.22
C MET A 127 7.82 -1.54 9.43
N MET A 128 8.30 -2.75 9.50
CA MET A 128 9.69 -3.06 9.88
C MET A 128 10.77 -2.59 8.88
N THR A 129 10.44 -2.14 7.68
CA THR A 129 11.46 -2.02 6.63
C THR A 129 11.36 -0.83 5.71
N SER A 130 10.34 0.00 5.79
CA SER A 130 10.22 0.97 4.72
C SER A 130 10.75 2.34 5.10
N GLN A 131 11.75 2.76 4.38
CA GLN A 131 12.07 4.17 4.16
C GLN A 131 10.94 4.89 3.38
N SER A 132 9.94 4.15 2.91
CA SER A 132 8.81 4.68 2.16
C SER A 132 7.62 4.97 3.08
N GLU A 133 6.96 6.04 2.79
CA GLU A 133 5.69 6.43 3.42
C GLU A 133 4.62 5.34 3.22
N PRO A 134 3.81 4.99 4.23
CA PRO A 134 2.70 4.05 4.07
C PRO A 134 1.77 4.49 2.94
N HIS A 135 1.46 3.58 2.03
CA HIS A 135 0.69 3.90 0.83
C HIS A 135 -0.13 2.73 0.30
N ILE A 136 -1.15 3.06 -0.46
CA ILE A 136 -1.92 2.12 -1.27
C ILE A 136 -1.67 2.45 -2.73
N SER A 137 -1.09 1.53 -3.48
CA SER A 137 -0.86 1.71 -4.91
C SER A 137 -2.15 1.48 -5.69
N LEU A 138 -2.53 2.43 -6.53
CA LEU A 138 -3.77 2.38 -7.31
C LEU A 138 -3.53 2.05 -8.79
N PHE A 139 -2.55 2.69 -9.40
CA PHE A 139 -2.22 2.54 -10.81
C PHE A 139 -0.71 2.47 -11.01
N SER A 140 -0.31 1.65 -11.96
CA SER A 140 0.97 1.78 -12.63
C SER A 140 0.74 2.58 -13.92
N LEU A 141 1.46 3.67 -14.07
CA LEU A 141 1.58 4.36 -15.33
C LEU A 141 2.71 3.70 -16.12
N TRP A 142 2.64 3.77 -17.44
CA TRP A 142 3.69 3.20 -18.24
C TRP A 142 5.04 3.86 -17.94
N GLU A 143 6.10 3.13 -18.24
CA GLU A 143 7.46 3.68 -18.17
C GLU A 143 7.50 5.03 -18.89
N MET A 144 7.84 6.07 -18.14
CA MET A 144 7.93 7.42 -18.66
C MET A 144 9.40 7.85 -18.73
N ALA A 145 9.79 8.45 -19.84
CA ALA A 145 11.02 9.21 -19.91
C ALA A 145 10.99 10.33 -18.85
N GLU A 146 12.16 10.77 -18.40
CA GLU A 146 12.26 11.77 -17.32
C GLU A 146 11.51 13.07 -17.67
N GLU A 147 11.58 13.50 -18.90
CA GLU A 147 10.90 14.70 -19.40
C GLU A 147 9.38 14.54 -19.35
N ASP A 148 8.87 13.38 -19.79
CA ASP A 148 7.43 13.07 -19.76
C ASP A 148 6.90 12.97 -18.34
N TYR A 149 7.66 12.38 -17.43
CA TYR A 149 7.32 12.33 -16.01
C TYR A 149 7.23 13.74 -15.40
N PHE A 150 8.19 14.60 -15.71
CA PHE A 150 8.23 15.97 -15.23
C PHE A 150 7.03 16.79 -15.72
N MET A 151 6.68 16.63 -16.99
CA MET A 151 5.49 17.27 -17.57
C MET A 151 4.20 16.75 -16.95
N PHE A 152 4.11 15.44 -16.74
CA PHE A 152 2.97 14.83 -16.07
C PHE A 152 2.82 15.39 -14.64
N GLU A 153 3.88 15.41 -13.86
CA GLU A 153 3.86 15.89 -12.48
C GLU A 153 3.47 17.37 -12.37
N LYS A 154 3.95 18.20 -13.28
CA LYS A 154 3.69 19.65 -13.26
C LYS A 154 2.36 20.07 -13.83
N GLU A 155 1.92 19.47 -14.91
CA GLU A 155 0.78 19.97 -15.68
C GLU A 155 -0.46 19.08 -15.55
N VAL A 156 -0.31 17.79 -15.55
CA VAL A 156 -1.43 16.83 -15.57
C VAL A 156 -1.87 16.44 -14.17
N PHE A 157 -0.92 16.10 -13.33
CA PHE A 157 -1.20 15.61 -11.98
C PHE A 157 -1.93 16.62 -11.07
N PRO A 158 -1.62 17.93 -11.09
CA PRO A 158 -2.41 18.91 -10.33
C PRO A 158 -3.88 18.96 -10.72
N GLN A 159 -4.19 18.80 -12.00
CA GLN A 159 -5.58 18.73 -12.49
C GLN A 159 -6.28 17.46 -12.02
N LEU A 160 -5.58 16.33 -12.03
CA LEU A 160 -6.08 15.06 -11.51
C LEU A 160 -6.35 15.17 -10.00
N LYS A 161 -5.42 15.72 -9.23
CA LYS A 161 -5.61 15.96 -7.79
C LYS A 161 -6.86 16.79 -7.52
N LYS A 162 -7.03 17.87 -8.25
CA LYS A 162 -8.19 18.75 -8.10
C LYS A 162 -9.50 18.00 -8.40
N LYS A 163 -9.53 17.21 -9.46
CA LYS A 163 -10.72 16.40 -9.81
C LYS A 163 -11.07 15.38 -8.74
N ILE A 164 -10.08 14.71 -8.19
CA ILE A 164 -10.26 13.61 -7.21
C ILE A 164 -10.46 14.13 -5.78
N TRP A 165 -10.09 15.37 -5.51
CA TRP A 165 -10.14 15.94 -4.16
C TRP A 165 -11.49 15.79 -3.47
N SER A 166 -12.58 16.06 -4.17
CA SER A 166 -13.93 15.94 -3.61
C SER A 166 -14.30 14.51 -3.19
N TYR A 167 -13.77 13.53 -3.91
CA TYR A 167 -13.96 12.11 -3.58
C TYR A 167 -13.13 11.72 -2.36
N LEU A 168 -11.90 12.17 -2.28
CA LEU A 168 -11.00 11.85 -1.18
C LEU A 168 -11.44 12.47 0.15
N GLN A 169 -12.10 13.64 0.12
CA GLN A 169 -12.64 14.25 1.33
C GLN A 169 -13.89 13.57 1.87
N ARG A 170 -14.69 12.96 1.00
CA ARG A 170 -15.96 12.32 1.39
C ARG A 170 -15.78 10.87 1.84
N GLY A 171 -14.71 10.23 1.45
CA GLY A 171 -14.47 8.82 1.65
C GLY A 171 -13.25 8.56 2.47
N GLN A 172 -13.48 7.81 3.51
CA GLN A 172 -12.43 7.26 4.33
C GLN A 172 -12.01 5.92 3.75
N ILE A 173 -10.75 5.79 3.43
CA ILE A 173 -10.20 4.50 3.10
C ILE A 173 -9.70 3.86 4.39
N GLN A 174 -10.52 3.00 4.97
CA GLN A 174 -10.19 2.25 6.16
C GLN A 174 -9.47 0.96 5.79
N ILE A 175 -8.44 0.65 6.53
CA ILE A 175 -7.71 -0.61 6.44
C ILE A 175 -8.22 -1.55 7.52
N ASP A 176 -8.47 -2.80 7.15
CA ASP A 176 -8.77 -3.87 8.10
C ASP A 176 -7.49 -4.32 8.80
N LEU A 177 -7.29 -3.86 10.03
CA LEU A 177 -6.11 -4.21 10.83
C LEU A 177 -6.21 -5.60 11.47
N ALA A 178 -7.39 -6.19 11.50
CA ALA A 178 -7.61 -7.49 12.14
C ALA A 178 -7.05 -8.65 11.33
N LYS A 179 -6.85 -8.47 10.02
CA LYS A 179 -6.44 -9.55 9.12
C LYS A 179 -5.22 -9.16 8.31
N GLU A 180 -4.11 -9.84 8.58
CA GLU A 180 -2.88 -9.76 7.80
C GLU A 180 -2.84 -10.84 6.73
N TYR A 181 -2.33 -10.49 5.55
CA TYR A 181 -2.12 -11.39 4.43
C TYR A 181 -0.63 -11.53 4.17
N ILE A 182 -0.22 -12.71 3.78
CA ILE A 182 1.18 -12.99 3.46
C ILE A 182 1.22 -13.78 2.15
N ASP A 183 1.93 -13.25 1.17
CA ASP A 183 2.23 -13.91 -0.08
C ASP A 183 3.72 -14.22 -0.18
N ILE A 184 4.04 -15.44 -0.56
CA ILE A 184 5.40 -15.91 -0.78
C ILE A 184 5.50 -16.40 -2.21
N LYS A 185 6.47 -15.88 -2.95
CA LYS A 185 6.74 -16.28 -4.34
C LYS A 185 8.22 -16.57 -4.53
N ASP A 186 8.53 -17.49 -5.42
CA ASP A 186 9.90 -17.71 -5.85
C ASP A 186 10.44 -16.46 -6.56
N PHE A 187 11.72 -16.26 -6.33
CA PHE A 187 12.41 -15.08 -6.89
C PHE A 187 12.81 -15.33 -8.34
#